data_d9ebda599e17b20b2eefe7139843557f
#
_entry.id   d9ebda599e17b20b2eefe7139843557f
#
_cell.length_a   1.000
_cell.length_b   1.000
_cell.length_c   1.000
_cell.angle_alpha   90.00
_cell.angle_beta   90.00
_cell.angle_gamma   90.00
#
_symmetry.space_group_name_H-M   'P 1'
#
loop_
_entity.id
_entity.type
_entity.pdbx_description
1 polymer ?
#
loop_
_entity_poly.entity_id
_entity_poly.type
_entity_poly.pdbx_seq_one_letter_code
_entity_poly.pdbx_strand_id
1 'polypeptide(L)'
;MNQFISVKLFELFSQRAPATGIGLFRLFYGLVALQEIIFLLYFNHLIFDPIPYLDVEFPMIPFFLCIWALIACCIVVGYRYQFAVICNYIFWIVFVNFTPMQRDFDGGFDLFMIGTGFFLLFMPGDKAFSIDSLRQKLSTPFAHYSAYSAPAVSRLAYYLPVLVCLGFLYFDSVIHKMYAEHWRNGLGAWLPSTQPYYVSAIDMSPLLNNELLQKFLGYTIIVFQFTFPFLFANRRLRVLFLLIEFSLHLGITLSFNIYPFGLGMLIFYFLLVPFSWWRRIGNKLIAKEKSLIVFYDQQCPLCNRTVLILNHFDIFRCIDFKNAQQYAAQYPALANIDQQTLLTDLYALDKQGRVYSGVDTYIQILLKMRYLAPVGLVLGLPGIRQFATAKYRAIADSRLRLPCTETCLVSAALPDNTWYHRYLEQIAAQKPKAFSRKLAKIFIVLLLLQLNSTIHYGFIYRLHIDTKQSAITDALAKASNAVLMISQTFWGISPHPLYMHDHFEGYDRILAITYTDKDGIERWLPFVNEQGRLLAPNWGRVHSMWANIAVTPNINNHRLQKMIMKVTAFWGQEIGLNLDQTEFHIKMKRISAPSTWEYDLLHKNFGGEWTTIGNAKWSGKDVTIDLPTNINEL
;
A
#
# COMPACT_ATOMS: atom_id res chain seq x y z
N MET A 1 1.74 21.47 28.58
CA MET A 1 1.84 20.65 27.36
C MET A 1 1.20 19.27 27.53
N ASN A 2 1.59 18.45 28.51
CA ASN A 2 1.07 17.07 28.69
C ASN A 2 -0.45 17.01 28.90
N GLN A 3 -1.05 17.96 29.64
CA GLN A 3 -2.49 17.99 29.88
C GLN A 3 -3.29 18.36 28.61
N PHE A 4 -2.81 19.30 27.79
CA PHE A 4 -3.44 19.68 26.53
C PHE A 4 -3.44 18.51 25.52
N ILE A 5 -2.29 17.86 25.32
CA ILE A 5 -2.17 16.68 24.45
C ILE A 5 -3.10 15.56 24.93
N SER A 6 -3.11 15.29 26.22
CA SER A 6 -3.94 14.27 26.85
C SER A 6 -5.44 14.49 26.57
N VAL A 7 -5.92 15.73 26.73
CA VAL A 7 -7.33 16.08 26.47
C VAL A 7 -7.66 15.92 24.99
N LYS A 8 -6.81 16.41 24.09
CA LYS A 8 -7.06 16.33 22.64
C LYS A 8 -7.05 14.90 22.11
N LEU A 9 -6.10 14.08 22.54
CA LEU A 9 -6.07 12.68 22.13
C LEU A 9 -7.28 11.89 22.65
N PHE A 10 -7.73 12.17 23.88
CA PHE A 10 -8.92 11.56 24.45
C PHE A 10 -10.20 12.02 23.72
N GLU A 11 -10.29 13.30 23.36
CA GLU A 11 -11.38 13.83 22.53
C GLU A 11 -11.46 13.10 21.18
N LEU A 12 -10.32 12.93 20.49
CA LEU A 12 -10.25 12.19 19.24
C LEU A 12 -10.60 10.69 19.42
N PHE A 13 -10.18 10.08 20.53
CA PHE A 13 -10.53 8.70 20.82
C PHE A 13 -12.04 8.51 21.04
N SER A 14 -12.69 9.45 21.74
CA SER A 14 -14.12 9.38 22.07
C SER A 14 -15.03 9.73 20.90
N GLN A 15 -14.57 10.54 19.97
CA GLN A 15 -15.35 10.93 18.78
C GLN A 15 -15.41 9.79 17.76
N ARG A 16 -16.62 9.54 17.23
CA ARG A 16 -16.85 8.47 16.24
C ARG A 16 -16.87 9.00 14.80
N ALA A 17 -16.39 8.18 13.89
CA ALA A 17 -16.36 8.40 12.43
C ALA A 17 -16.75 7.12 11.69
N PRO A 18 -17.25 7.20 10.44
CA PRO A 18 -17.52 6.01 9.63
C PRO A 18 -16.27 5.15 9.45
N ALA A 19 -16.40 3.83 9.52
CA ALA A 19 -15.28 2.90 9.34
C ALA A 19 -14.83 2.76 7.87
N THR A 20 -15.58 3.31 6.93
CA THR A 20 -15.36 3.17 5.48
C THR A 20 -13.93 3.49 5.06
N GLY A 21 -13.37 4.63 5.50
CA GLY A 21 -12.01 5.03 5.15
C GLY A 21 -10.95 4.06 5.65
N ILE A 22 -11.08 3.56 6.89
CA ILE A 22 -10.16 2.56 7.45
C ILE A 22 -10.28 1.22 6.73
N GLY A 23 -11.51 0.79 6.38
CA GLY A 23 -11.73 -0.43 5.61
C GLY A 23 -11.09 -0.38 4.23
N LEU A 24 -11.19 0.76 3.53
CA LEU A 24 -10.53 0.98 2.24
C LEU A 24 -9.00 1.08 2.41
N PHE A 25 -8.53 1.81 3.40
CA PHE A 25 -7.11 1.89 3.73
C PHE A 25 -6.49 0.50 3.93
N ARG A 26 -7.11 -0.36 4.75
CA ARG A 26 -6.69 -1.74 4.96
C ARG A 26 -6.66 -2.53 3.65
N LEU A 27 -7.72 -2.44 2.84
CA LEU A 27 -7.84 -3.17 1.58
C LEU A 27 -6.69 -2.79 0.63
N PHE A 28 -6.48 -1.49 0.41
CA PHE A 28 -5.45 -1.00 -0.49
C PHE A 28 -4.03 -1.19 0.07
N TYR A 29 -3.83 -1.10 1.40
CA TYR A 29 -2.57 -1.50 2.03
C TYR A 29 -2.22 -2.96 1.71
N GLY A 30 -3.20 -3.86 1.86
CA GLY A 30 -3.00 -5.28 1.52
C GLY A 30 -2.69 -5.51 0.05
N LEU A 31 -3.31 -4.74 -0.87
CA LEU A 31 -3.01 -4.81 -2.31
C LEU A 31 -1.59 -4.32 -2.63
N VAL A 32 -1.16 -3.21 -2.05
CA VAL A 32 0.21 -2.69 -2.22
C VAL A 32 1.22 -3.67 -1.65
N ALA A 33 0.98 -4.23 -0.47
CA ALA A 33 1.83 -5.27 0.10
C ALA A 33 1.89 -6.52 -0.78
N LEU A 34 0.74 -7.00 -1.29
CA LEU A 34 0.67 -8.16 -2.19
C LEU A 34 1.45 -7.91 -3.48
N GLN A 35 1.33 -6.71 -4.07
CA GLN A 35 2.09 -6.33 -5.26
C GLN A 35 3.60 -6.42 -5.00
N GLU A 36 4.08 -5.86 -3.88
CA GLU A 36 5.50 -5.94 -3.52
C GLU A 36 5.99 -7.37 -3.31
N ILE A 37 5.18 -8.20 -2.65
CA ILE A 37 5.54 -9.61 -2.44
C ILE A 37 5.62 -10.38 -3.77
N ILE A 38 4.74 -10.10 -4.73
CA ILE A 38 4.79 -10.68 -6.07
C ILE A 38 6.10 -10.29 -6.77
N PHE A 39 6.53 -9.04 -6.63
CA PHE A 39 7.79 -8.60 -7.19
C PHE A 39 9.01 -9.19 -6.45
N LEU A 40 8.93 -9.37 -5.13
CA LEU A 40 9.97 -10.10 -4.39
C LEU A 40 10.08 -11.56 -4.86
N LEU A 41 8.94 -12.19 -5.23
CA LEU A 41 8.94 -13.53 -5.83
C LEU A 41 9.61 -13.53 -7.21
N TYR A 42 9.32 -12.54 -8.06
CA TYR A 42 9.93 -12.43 -9.37
C TYR A 42 11.44 -12.18 -9.29
N PHE A 43 11.87 -11.26 -8.43
CA PHE A 43 13.28 -10.92 -8.24
C PHE A 43 13.98 -11.74 -7.14
N ASN A 44 13.42 -12.88 -6.69
CA ASN A 44 13.98 -13.59 -5.55
C ASN A 44 15.45 -13.99 -5.75
N HIS A 45 15.81 -14.49 -6.92
CA HIS A 45 17.19 -14.85 -7.25
C HIS A 45 18.12 -13.63 -7.30
N LEU A 46 17.66 -12.49 -7.83
CA LEU A 46 18.44 -11.25 -7.83
C LEU A 46 18.73 -10.75 -6.42
N ILE A 47 17.73 -10.80 -5.53
CA ILE A 47 17.81 -10.20 -4.20
C ILE A 47 18.53 -11.10 -3.21
N PHE A 48 18.11 -12.37 -3.12
CA PHE A 48 18.48 -13.26 -2.01
C PHE A 48 19.64 -14.18 -2.33
N ASP A 49 19.89 -14.51 -3.60
CA ASP A 49 21.03 -15.36 -3.94
C ASP A 49 22.34 -14.55 -3.90
N PRO A 50 23.42 -15.12 -3.39
CA PRO A 50 24.77 -14.57 -3.55
C PRO A 50 25.11 -14.34 -5.02
N ILE A 51 24.91 -15.35 -5.88
CA ILE A 51 24.99 -15.28 -7.34
C ILE A 51 23.67 -15.77 -7.92
N PRO A 52 22.87 -14.90 -8.55
CA PRO A 52 21.55 -15.25 -9.07
C PRO A 52 21.54 -16.54 -9.90
N TYR A 53 20.68 -17.49 -9.53
CA TYR A 53 20.51 -18.84 -10.10
C TYR A 53 21.69 -19.80 -9.96
N LEU A 54 22.92 -19.31 -9.78
CA LEU A 54 24.14 -20.14 -9.76
C LEU A 54 24.55 -20.57 -8.35
N ASP A 55 24.24 -19.73 -7.35
CA ASP A 55 24.52 -20.00 -5.94
C ASP A 55 23.34 -19.58 -5.08
N VAL A 56 22.52 -20.58 -4.70
CA VAL A 56 21.27 -20.39 -3.96
C VAL A 56 21.50 -20.71 -2.49
N GLU A 57 21.67 -19.70 -1.67
CA GLU A 57 21.88 -19.85 -0.22
C GLU A 57 20.59 -20.17 0.54
N PHE A 58 19.47 -19.53 0.14
CA PHE A 58 18.19 -19.63 0.84
C PHE A 58 17.05 -20.18 -0.04
N PRO A 59 17.02 -21.49 -0.35
CA PRO A 59 16.05 -22.07 -1.29
C PRO A 59 14.60 -21.99 -0.79
N MET A 60 14.38 -21.74 0.50
CA MET A 60 13.03 -21.64 1.10
C MET A 60 12.41 -20.22 0.98
N ILE A 61 13.12 -19.23 0.49
CA ILE A 61 12.60 -17.86 0.36
C ILE A 61 11.29 -17.82 -0.44
N PRO A 62 11.15 -18.43 -1.63
CA PRO A 62 9.89 -18.42 -2.37
C PRO A 62 8.72 -18.99 -1.59
N PHE A 63 8.93 -20.02 -0.77
CA PHE A 63 7.90 -20.60 0.09
C PHE A 63 7.42 -19.59 1.15
N PHE A 64 8.33 -18.91 1.84
CA PHE A 64 7.95 -17.87 2.81
C PHE A 64 7.28 -16.67 2.15
N LEU A 65 7.70 -16.28 0.95
CA LEU A 65 7.05 -15.22 0.18
C LEU A 65 5.62 -15.62 -0.24
N CYS A 66 5.37 -16.88 -0.60
CA CYS A 66 4.03 -17.40 -0.87
C CYS A 66 3.13 -17.34 0.38
N ILE A 67 3.66 -17.73 1.55
CA ILE A 67 2.94 -17.59 2.83
C ILE A 67 2.61 -16.12 3.09
N TRP A 68 3.57 -15.23 2.89
CA TRP A 68 3.36 -13.78 3.08
C TRP A 68 2.32 -13.23 2.10
N ALA A 69 2.32 -13.67 0.84
CA ALA A 69 1.29 -13.33 -0.15
C ALA A 69 -0.12 -13.75 0.31
N LEU A 70 -0.26 -14.96 0.87
CA LEU A 70 -1.54 -15.42 1.45
C LEU A 70 -1.97 -14.56 2.64
N ILE A 71 -1.04 -14.15 3.49
CA ILE A 71 -1.31 -13.23 4.61
C ILE A 71 -1.78 -11.86 4.07
N ALA A 72 -1.13 -11.33 3.04
CA ALA A 72 -1.54 -10.09 2.39
C ALA A 72 -2.95 -10.22 1.78
N CYS A 73 -3.29 -11.33 1.13
CA CYS A 73 -4.65 -11.63 0.67
C CYS A 73 -5.66 -11.64 1.83
N CYS A 74 -5.30 -12.22 2.99
CA CYS A 74 -6.15 -12.16 4.19
C CYS A 74 -6.39 -10.72 4.66
N ILE A 75 -5.39 -9.84 4.57
CA ILE A 75 -5.54 -8.41 4.86
C ILE A 75 -6.49 -7.76 3.84
N VAL A 76 -6.32 -8.02 2.54
CA VAL A 76 -7.19 -7.47 1.48
C VAL A 76 -8.65 -7.78 1.74
N VAL A 77 -8.99 -9.04 2.04
CA VAL A 77 -10.38 -9.45 2.27
C VAL A 77 -10.85 -9.24 3.71
N GLY A 78 -9.94 -8.90 4.63
CA GLY A 78 -10.24 -8.73 6.07
C GLY A 78 -10.67 -10.03 6.75
N TYR A 79 -9.96 -11.12 6.47
CA TYR A 79 -10.16 -12.42 7.09
C TYR A 79 -9.11 -12.64 8.19
N ARG A 80 -9.57 -12.97 9.40
CA ARG A 80 -8.71 -13.06 10.59
C ARG A 80 -7.74 -11.87 10.68
N TYR A 81 -8.30 -10.69 10.45
CA TYR A 81 -7.57 -9.44 10.25
C TYR A 81 -6.47 -9.21 11.28
N GLN A 82 -6.78 -9.36 12.58
CA GLN A 82 -5.81 -9.12 13.65
C GLN A 82 -4.58 -10.04 13.55
N PHE A 83 -4.80 -11.32 13.24
CA PHE A 83 -3.71 -12.27 13.04
C PHE A 83 -2.91 -11.95 11.78
N ALA A 84 -3.62 -11.65 10.68
CA ALA A 84 -2.97 -11.34 9.40
C ALA A 84 -2.07 -10.09 9.47
N VAL A 85 -2.50 -9.03 10.16
CA VAL A 85 -1.67 -7.81 10.30
C VAL A 85 -0.46 -8.04 11.21
N ILE A 86 -0.59 -8.86 12.27
CA ILE A 86 0.55 -9.22 13.12
C ILE A 86 1.60 -10.00 12.30
N CYS A 87 1.17 -11.03 11.58
CA CYS A 87 2.08 -11.80 10.74
C CYS A 87 2.72 -10.94 9.65
N ASN A 88 1.95 -10.11 8.94
CA ASN A 88 2.48 -9.22 7.92
C ASN A 88 3.51 -8.22 8.49
N TYR A 89 3.26 -7.68 9.67
CA TYR A 89 4.20 -6.78 10.34
C TYR A 89 5.53 -7.49 10.68
N ILE A 90 5.46 -8.74 11.18
CA ILE A 90 6.65 -9.56 11.45
C ILE A 90 7.41 -9.84 10.15
N PHE A 91 6.70 -10.22 9.07
CA PHE A 91 7.34 -10.47 7.77
C PHE A 91 8.07 -9.23 7.24
N TRP A 92 7.46 -8.03 7.30
CA TRP A 92 8.12 -6.78 6.92
C TRP A 92 9.41 -6.55 7.70
N ILE A 93 9.37 -6.69 9.03
CA ILE A 93 10.56 -6.50 9.87
C ILE A 93 11.64 -7.51 9.50
N VAL A 94 11.28 -8.80 9.37
CA VAL A 94 12.26 -9.86 9.10
C VAL A 94 12.88 -9.70 7.71
N PHE A 95 12.06 -9.53 6.67
CA PHE A 95 12.59 -9.44 5.31
C PHE A 95 13.45 -8.19 5.10
N VAL A 96 13.03 -7.04 5.61
CA VAL A 96 13.77 -5.78 5.42
C VAL A 96 15.05 -5.71 6.24
N ASN A 97 15.05 -6.22 7.49
CA ASN A 97 16.16 -5.97 8.40
C ASN A 97 17.08 -7.17 8.63
N PHE A 98 16.65 -8.40 8.25
CA PHE A 98 17.38 -9.63 8.59
C PHE A 98 17.63 -10.56 7.40
N THR A 99 17.51 -10.06 6.16
CA THR A 99 17.81 -10.81 4.94
C THR A 99 18.78 -10.03 4.05
N PRO A 100 19.31 -10.63 2.96
CA PRO A 100 20.15 -9.93 1.99
C PRO A 100 19.51 -8.71 1.32
N MET A 101 18.21 -8.48 1.55
CA MET A 101 17.51 -7.27 1.10
C MET A 101 18.06 -5.99 1.70
N GLN A 102 18.57 -6.08 2.94
CA GLN A 102 19.10 -4.94 3.69
C GLN A 102 20.28 -4.28 2.96
N ARG A 103 20.34 -2.96 2.96
CA ARG A 103 21.36 -2.06 2.40
C ARG A 103 21.33 -1.83 0.90
N ASP A 104 21.11 -2.87 0.08
CA ASP A 104 21.21 -2.73 -1.37
C ASP A 104 19.81 -2.63 -2.01
N PHE A 105 18.82 -3.38 -1.48
CA PHE A 105 17.48 -3.49 -2.06
C PHE A 105 16.37 -2.87 -1.23
N ASP A 106 16.64 -2.45 -0.01
CA ASP A 106 15.67 -1.74 0.83
C ASP A 106 15.62 -0.24 0.49
N GLY A 107 14.56 0.40 0.92
CA GLY A 107 14.37 1.83 0.69
C GLY A 107 13.35 2.47 1.63
N GLY A 108 13.13 3.76 1.47
CA GLY A 108 12.17 4.52 2.27
C GLY A 108 10.76 3.97 2.25
N PHE A 109 10.37 3.28 1.17
CA PHE A 109 9.10 2.59 1.08
C PHE A 109 8.94 1.49 2.13
N ASP A 110 9.99 0.72 2.41
CA ASP A 110 9.94 -0.37 3.38
C ASP A 110 9.73 0.13 4.80
N LEU A 111 10.45 1.17 5.16
CA LEU A 111 10.31 1.82 6.47
C LEU A 111 8.91 2.40 6.64
N PHE A 112 8.39 3.00 5.58
CA PHE A 112 7.03 3.50 5.54
C PHE A 112 6.00 2.36 5.73
N MET A 113 6.18 1.22 5.08
CA MET A 113 5.30 0.05 5.22
C MET A 113 5.40 -0.59 6.61
N ILE A 114 6.59 -0.60 7.24
CA ILE A 114 6.78 -1.04 8.64
C ILE A 114 6.00 -0.11 9.58
N GLY A 115 6.18 1.21 9.47
CA GLY A 115 5.46 2.18 10.29
C GLY A 115 3.95 2.10 10.12
N THR A 116 3.49 1.97 8.88
CA THR A 116 2.08 1.78 8.55
C THR A 116 1.54 0.46 9.14
N GLY A 117 2.30 -0.63 8.99
CA GLY A 117 1.99 -1.95 9.54
C GLY A 117 1.86 -1.92 11.07
N PHE A 118 2.75 -1.19 11.75
CA PHE A 118 2.64 -0.98 13.19
C PHE A 118 1.29 -0.35 13.60
N PHE A 119 0.84 0.70 12.90
CA PHE A 119 -0.46 1.30 13.20
C PHE A 119 -1.63 0.39 12.86
N LEU A 120 -1.54 -0.41 11.81
CA LEU A 120 -2.58 -1.39 11.46
C LEU A 120 -2.85 -2.39 12.57
N LEU A 121 -1.85 -2.74 13.41
CA LEU A 121 -2.06 -3.61 14.59
C LEU A 121 -3.15 -3.06 15.52
N PHE A 122 -3.30 -1.74 15.59
CA PHE A 122 -4.20 -1.04 16.50
C PHE A 122 -5.44 -0.44 15.81
N MET A 123 -5.49 -0.46 14.47
CA MET A 123 -6.61 0.08 13.72
C MET A 123 -7.75 -0.95 13.59
N PRO A 124 -9.03 -0.52 13.71
CA PRO A 124 -10.19 -1.40 13.54
C PRO A 124 -10.50 -1.66 12.04
N GLY A 125 -9.55 -2.28 11.33
CA GLY A 125 -9.65 -2.53 9.88
C GLY A 125 -10.65 -3.61 9.49
N ASP A 126 -11.11 -4.41 10.45
CA ASP A 126 -12.12 -5.46 10.31
C ASP A 126 -13.56 -4.94 10.22
N LYS A 127 -13.81 -3.65 10.52
CA LYS A 127 -15.16 -3.10 10.65
C LYS A 127 -15.91 -2.89 9.34
N ALA A 128 -15.22 -2.55 8.27
CA ALA A 128 -15.83 -2.29 6.98
C ALA A 128 -15.15 -3.11 5.87
N PHE A 129 -15.96 -3.57 4.90
CA PHE A 129 -15.50 -4.34 3.75
C PHE A 129 -14.67 -5.57 4.11
N SER A 130 -15.03 -6.30 5.18
CA SER A 130 -14.27 -7.42 5.70
C SER A 130 -15.09 -8.68 5.85
N ILE A 131 -14.45 -9.84 5.66
CA ILE A 131 -15.04 -11.15 5.95
C ILE A 131 -15.29 -11.30 7.46
N ASP A 132 -14.43 -10.71 8.31
CA ASP A 132 -14.61 -10.78 9.76
C ASP A 132 -15.89 -10.07 10.21
N SER A 133 -16.25 -8.93 9.61
CA SER A 133 -17.53 -8.28 9.89
C SER A 133 -18.73 -9.13 9.42
N LEU A 134 -18.60 -9.84 8.31
CA LEU A 134 -19.62 -10.80 7.87
C LEU A 134 -19.74 -11.97 8.86
N ARG A 135 -18.63 -12.59 9.26
CA ARG A 135 -18.63 -13.68 10.24
C ARG A 135 -19.29 -13.28 11.56
N GLN A 136 -19.04 -12.05 12.00
CA GLN A 136 -19.68 -11.49 13.19
C GLN A 136 -21.20 -11.37 13.01
N LYS A 137 -21.68 -10.92 11.84
CA LYS A 137 -23.11 -10.89 11.53
C LYS A 137 -23.73 -12.30 11.51
N LEU A 138 -23.00 -13.27 10.99
CA LEU A 138 -23.45 -14.66 10.89
C LEU A 138 -23.47 -15.41 12.24
N SER A 139 -22.81 -14.88 13.28
CA SER A 139 -22.89 -15.45 14.65
C SER A 139 -24.26 -15.25 15.29
N THR A 140 -25.11 -14.37 14.76
CA THR A 140 -26.48 -14.11 15.20
C THR A 140 -27.47 -14.49 14.09
N PRO A 141 -27.81 -15.79 13.91
CA PRO A 141 -28.48 -16.30 12.72
C PRO A 141 -29.90 -15.80 12.50
N PHE A 142 -30.55 -15.26 13.53
CA PHE A 142 -31.92 -14.74 13.45
C PHE A 142 -32.00 -13.20 13.44
N ALA A 143 -30.86 -12.49 13.52
CA ALA A 143 -30.89 -11.04 13.47
C ALA A 143 -31.33 -10.57 12.06
N HIS A 144 -32.29 -9.66 12.02
CA HIS A 144 -32.70 -9.05 10.77
C HIS A 144 -31.56 -8.24 10.16
N TYR A 145 -31.34 -8.34 8.85
CA TYR A 145 -30.22 -7.66 8.17
C TYR A 145 -30.22 -6.12 8.37
N SER A 146 -31.40 -5.51 8.59
CA SER A 146 -31.54 -4.08 8.86
C SER A 146 -31.16 -3.68 10.31
N ALA A 147 -31.00 -4.65 11.22
CA ALA A 147 -30.61 -4.37 12.61
C ALA A 147 -29.15 -3.91 12.74
N TYR A 148 -28.34 -4.10 11.73
CA TYR A 148 -26.92 -3.71 11.76
C TYR A 148 -26.72 -2.25 11.37
N SER A 149 -26.34 -1.41 12.33
CA SER A 149 -25.95 -0.03 12.07
C SER A 149 -24.66 0.06 11.26
N ALA A 150 -24.47 1.17 10.54
CA ALA A 150 -23.20 1.43 9.86
C ALA A 150 -22.05 1.45 10.86
N PRO A 151 -20.96 0.72 10.61
CA PRO A 151 -19.85 0.63 11.56
C PRO A 151 -19.18 1.99 11.73
N ALA A 152 -18.95 2.35 13.01
CA ALA A 152 -18.30 3.58 13.40
C ALA A 152 -17.08 3.28 14.29
N VAL A 153 -16.02 4.05 14.12
CA VAL A 153 -14.73 3.86 14.76
C VAL A 153 -14.23 5.16 15.39
N SER A 154 -13.25 5.08 16.30
CA SER A 154 -12.61 6.25 16.87
C SER A 154 -11.91 7.10 15.81
N ARG A 155 -12.05 8.45 15.90
CA ARG A 155 -11.31 9.38 15.04
C ARG A 155 -9.80 9.33 15.27
N LEU A 156 -9.35 8.92 16.45
CA LEU A 156 -7.92 8.74 16.72
C LEU A 156 -7.28 7.72 15.77
N ALA A 157 -8.02 6.67 15.38
CA ALA A 157 -7.57 5.67 14.43
C ALA A 157 -7.36 6.22 12.99
N TYR A 158 -7.91 7.38 12.69
CA TYR A 158 -7.65 8.12 11.44
C TYR A 158 -6.48 9.09 11.58
N TYR A 159 -6.47 9.89 12.64
CA TYR A 159 -5.54 11.02 12.73
C TYR A 159 -4.15 10.64 13.20
N LEU A 160 -4.02 9.65 14.10
CA LEU A 160 -2.72 9.28 14.65
C LEU A 160 -1.79 8.63 13.61
N PRO A 161 -2.23 7.66 12.78
CA PRO A 161 -1.39 7.13 11.71
C PRO A 161 -0.99 8.19 10.69
N VAL A 162 -1.91 9.08 10.30
CA VAL A 162 -1.60 10.18 9.37
C VAL A 162 -0.56 11.13 9.95
N LEU A 163 -0.69 11.51 11.22
CA LEU A 163 0.27 12.41 11.85
C LEU A 163 1.67 11.78 11.96
N VAL A 164 1.75 10.51 12.37
CA VAL A 164 3.05 9.87 12.59
C VAL A 164 3.68 9.42 11.27
N CYS A 165 2.93 8.72 10.40
CA CYS A 165 3.51 8.19 9.15
C CYS A 165 3.68 9.24 8.06
N LEU A 166 2.82 10.27 7.98
CA LEU A 166 2.94 11.32 6.99
C LEU A 166 3.46 12.62 7.59
N GLY A 167 2.85 13.09 8.69
CA GLY A 167 3.18 14.39 9.25
C GLY A 167 4.63 14.49 9.73
N PHE A 168 5.12 13.49 10.46
CA PHE A 168 6.51 13.46 10.91
C PHE A 168 7.49 13.29 9.74
N LEU A 169 7.15 12.40 8.80
CA LEU A 169 7.92 12.19 7.58
C LEU A 169 8.06 13.48 6.76
N TYR A 170 6.99 14.23 6.55
CA TYR A 170 7.02 15.48 5.79
C TYR A 170 7.82 16.55 6.50
N PHE A 171 7.64 16.68 7.81
CA PHE A 171 8.39 17.67 8.58
C PHE A 171 9.90 17.41 8.54
N ASP A 172 10.31 16.16 8.75
CA ASP A 172 11.70 15.75 8.66
C ASP A 172 12.28 15.97 7.25
N SER A 173 11.52 15.60 6.23
CA SER A 173 11.89 15.76 4.82
C SER A 173 12.15 17.22 4.44
N VAL A 174 11.39 18.18 4.96
CA VAL A 174 11.63 19.61 4.71
C VAL A 174 12.97 20.05 5.28
N ILE A 175 13.33 19.60 6.50
CA ILE A 175 14.61 19.94 7.10
C ILE A 175 15.75 19.50 6.20
N HIS A 176 15.71 18.26 5.71
CA HIS A 176 16.71 17.74 4.79
C HIS A 176 16.76 18.52 3.45
N LYS A 177 15.60 18.89 2.90
CA LYS A 177 15.49 19.67 1.64
C LYS A 177 16.13 21.05 1.73
N MET A 178 16.13 21.66 2.91
CA MET A 178 16.74 22.99 3.09
C MET A 178 18.27 23.00 2.93
N TYR A 179 18.93 21.83 2.98
CA TYR A 179 20.35 21.71 2.69
C TYR A 179 20.67 21.65 1.19
N ALA A 180 19.73 21.26 0.34
CA ALA A 180 19.90 21.12 -1.09
C ALA A 180 19.65 22.44 -1.84
N GLU A 181 20.55 22.84 -2.71
CA GLU A 181 20.46 24.10 -3.46
C GLU A 181 19.26 24.10 -4.42
N HIS A 182 19.06 23.03 -5.17
CA HIS A 182 17.93 22.93 -6.10
C HIS A 182 16.57 23.04 -5.39
N TRP A 183 16.42 22.58 -4.15
CA TRP A 183 15.20 22.79 -3.37
C TRP A 183 15.04 24.24 -2.94
N ARG A 184 16.11 24.89 -2.50
CA ARG A 184 16.09 26.32 -2.12
C ARG A 184 15.76 27.22 -3.32
N ASN A 185 16.16 26.80 -4.53
CA ASN A 185 15.86 27.47 -5.78
C ASN A 185 14.45 27.13 -6.34
N GLY A 186 13.64 26.31 -5.65
CA GLY A 186 12.32 25.87 -6.07
C GLY A 186 12.30 24.77 -7.12
N LEU A 187 13.44 24.20 -7.49
CA LEU A 187 13.61 23.21 -8.54
C LEU A 187 13.60 21.76 -8.04
N GLY A 188 13.19 21.54 -6.79
CA GLY A 188 13.23 20.24 -6.16
C GLY A 188 12.33 19.17 -6.76
N ALA A 189 11.27 19.56 -7.46
CA ALA A 189 10.43 18.64 -8.23
C ALA A 189 10.97 18.44 -9.66
N TRP A 190 11.62 19.46 -10.22
CA TRP A 190 12.11 19.47 -11.59
C TRP A 190 13.36 18.60 -11.77
N LEU A 191 14.38 18.78 -10.94
CA LEU A 191 15.68 18.12 -11.14
C LEU A 191 15.55 16.58 -11.19
N PRO A 192 14.89 15.90 -10.25
CA PRO A 192 14.65 14.46 -10.34
C PRO A 192 13.92 14.04 -11.62
N SER A 193 12.97 14.86 -12.08
CA SER A 193 12.17 14.59 -13.27
C SER A 193 12.93 14.76 -14.58
N THR A 194 14.17 15.23 -14.52
CA THR A 194 15.08 15.36 -15.68
C THR A 194 16.17 14.29 -15.71
N GLN A 195 16.17 13.37 -14.74
CA GLN A 195 17.19 12.34 -14.61
C GLN A 195 16.72 11.02 -15.25
N PRO A 196 17.38 10.50 -16.29
CA PRO A 196 16.95 9.32 -17.03
C PRO A 196 16.66 8.10 -16.17
N TYR A 197 17.50 7.85 -15.18
CA TYR A 197 17.39 6.69 -14.29
C TYR A 197 16.20 6.75 -13.33
N TYR A 198 15.60 7.93 -13.16
CA TYR A 198 14.46 8.13 -12.27
C TYR A 198 13.12 8.10 -12.98
N VAL A 199 13.08 8.58 -14.23
CA VAL A 199 11.82 8.84 -14.92
C VAL A 199 11.16 7.57 -15.45
N SER A 200 9.85 7.60 -15.48
CA SER A 200 8.99 6.58 -16.08
C SER A 200 9.03 6.65 -17.62
N ALA A 201 8.23 5.80 -18.28
CA ALA A 201 8.05 5.85 -19.72
C ALA A 201 7.22 7.06 -20.22
N ILE A 202 6.59 7.79 -19.30
CA ILE A 202 5.74 8.93 -19.66
C ILE A 202 6.62 10.16 -19.86
N ASP A 203 6.52 10.77 -21.04
CA ASP A 203 7.22 12.02 -21.33
C ASP A 203 6.55 13.20 -20.62
N MET A 204 7.26 13.75 -19.62
CA MET A 204 6.83 14.91 -18.84
C MET A 204 7.45 16.22 -19.33
N SER A 205 8.22 16.23 -20.43
CA SER A 205 8.91 17.41 -20.96
C SER A 205 8.00 18.63 -21.16
N PRO A 206 6.72 18.50 -21.61
CA PRO A 206 5.85 19.66 -21.74
C PRO A 206 5.61 20.42 -20.43
N LEU A 207 5.65 19.71 -19.29
CA LEU A 207 5.53 20.34 -17.96
C LEU A 207 6.90 20.80 -17.44
N LEU A 208 7.97 20.04 -17.69
CA LEU A 208 9.32 20.31 -17.21
C LEU A 208 9.93 21.57 -17.84
N ASN A 209 9.56 21.84 -19.10
CA ASN A 209 10.07 22.96 -19.89
C ASN A 209 9.40 24.32 -19.53
N ASN A 210 8.78 24.40 -18.37
CA ASN A 210 8.22 25.65 -17.82
C ASN A 210 8.84 25.95 -16.44
N GLU A 211 9.86 26.81 -16.40
CA GLU A 211 10.59 27.15 -15.20
C GLU A 211 9.69 27.67 -14.08
N LEU A 212 8.76 28.61 -14.41
CA LEU A 212 7.88 29.22 -13.42
C LEU A 212 6.97 28.17 -12.77
N LEU A 213 6.42 27.25 -13.57
CA LEU A 213 5.62 26.14 -13.06
C LEU A 213 6.43 25.25 -12.14
N GLN A 214 7.68 24.91 -12.50
CA GLN A 214 8.53 24.04 -11.68
C GLN A 214 8.88 24.70 -10.33
N LYS A 215 9.23 25.98 -10.33
CA LYS A 215 9.48 26.75 -9.10
C LYS A 215 8.22 26.85 -8.23
N PHE A 216 7.07 27.08 -8.83
CA PHE A 216 5.79 27.09 -8.10
C PHE A 216 5.50 25.74 -7.44
N LEU A 217 5.69 24.63 -8.16
CA LEU A 217 5.51 23.28 -7.62
C LEU A 217 6.51 22.99 -6.48
N GLY A 218 7.80 23.31 -6.67
CA GLY A 218 8.84 23.08 -5.66
C GLY A 218 8.54 23.81 -4.35
N TYR A 219 8.24 25.10 -4.40
CA TYR A 219 7.89 25.87 -3.21
C TYR A 219 6.56 25.44 -2.59
N THR A 220 5.58 25.06 -3.41
CA THR A 220 4.31 24.50 -2.90
C THR A 220 4.55 23.25 -2.09
N ILE A 221 5.42 22.34 -2.55
CA ILE A 221 5.77 21.10 -1.83
C ILE A 221 6.43 21.43 -0.49
N ILE A 222 7.38 22.36 -0.44
CA ILE A 222 8.05 22.76 0.82
C ILE A 222 7.03 23.31 1.82
N VAL A 223 6.22 24.29 1.41
CA VAL A 223 5.22 24.93 2.28
C VAL A 223 4.18 23.91 2.75
N PHE A 224 3.72 23.06 1.84
CA PHE A 224 2.77 22.00 2.14
C PHE A 224 3.33 21.02 3.19
N GLN A 225 4.51 20.47 2.95
CA GLN A 225 5.12 19.48 3.84
C GLN A 225 5.43 20.07 5.22
N PHE A 226 5.90 21.30 5.29
CA PHE A 226 6.15 22.00 6.56
C PHE A 226 4.88 22.22 7.37
N THR A 227 3.79 22.63 6.72
CA THR A 227 2.54 23.00 7.39
C THR A 227 1.63 21.80 7.67
N PHE A 228 1.81 20.69 6.96
CA PHE A 228 0.94 19.51 7.03
C PHE A 228 0.74 18.96 8.45
N PRO A 229 1.76 18.66 9.27
CA PRO A 229 1.58 18.07 10.59
C PRO A 229 0.72 18.93 11.54
N PHE A 230 0.68 20.23 11.31
CA PHE A 230 -0.06 21.19 12.15
C PHE A 230 -1.48 21.43 11.65
N LEU A 231 -1.73 21.33 10.35
CA LEU A 231 -2.95 21.83 9.71
C LEU A 231 -3.81 20.77 9.02
N PHE A 232 -3.34 19.54 8.80
CA PHE A 232 -4.09 18.48 8.09
C PHE A 232 -5.45 18.16 8.71
N ALA A 233 -5.59 18.33 10.02
CA ALA A 233 -6.84 18.10 10.75
C ALA A 233 -7.81 19.30 10.68
N ASN A 234 -7.37 20.45 10.18
CA ASN A 234 -8.19 21.66 10.07
C ASN A 234 -9.30 21.47 9.02
N ARG A 235 -10.57 21.67 9.42
CA ARG A 235 -11.73 21.46 8.55
C ARG A 235 -11.71 22.27 7.25
N ARG A 236 -11.18 23.50 7.29
CA ARG A 236 -11.15 24.40 6.13
C ARG A 236 -10.03 24.03 5.15
N LEU A 237 -8.89 23.58 5.66
CA LEU A 237 -7.69 23.29 4.88
C LEU A 237 -7.61 21.82 4.43
N ARG A 238 -8.35 20.91 5.07
CA ARG A 238 -8.27 19.47 4.84
C ARG A 238 -8.48 19.07 3.36
N VAL A 239 -9.41 19.74 2.67
CA VAL A 239 -9.65 19.46 1.24
C VAL A 239 -8.49 19.96 0.39
N LEU A 240 -7.97 21.15 0.68
CA LEU A 240 -6.81 21.70 -0.02
C LEU A 240 -5.60 20.78 0.15
N PHE A 241 -5.29 20.37 1.39
CA PHE A 241 -4.20 19.42 1.68
C PHE A 241 -4.40 18.09 0.96
N LEU A 242 -5.62 17.54 0.98
CA LEU A 242 -5.95 16.31 0.26
C LEU A 242 -5.68 16.43 -1.25
N LEU A 243 -6.01 17.55 -1.87
CA LEU A 243 -5.79 17.76 -3.30
C LEU A 243 -4.32 17.93 -3.64
N ILE A 244 -3.57 18.75 -2.89
CA ILE A 244 -2.14 18.95 -3.09
C ILE A 244 -1.40 17.61 -2.95
N GLU A 245 -1.69 16.89 -1.89
CA GLU A 245 -1.05 15.62 -1.57
C GLU A 245 -1.38 14.54 -2.61
N PHE A 246 -2.65 14.44 -3.03
CA PHE A 246 -3.07 13.53 -4.08
C PHE A 246 -2.35 13.84 -5.40
N SER A 247 -2.30 15.11 -5.80
CA SER A 247 -1.62 15.54 -7.04
C SER A 247 -0.11 15.24 -6.97
N LEU A 248 0.53 15.50 -5.83
CA LEU A 248 1.94 15.21 -5.62
C LEU A 248 2.25 13.73 -5.79
N HIS A 249 1.55 12.85 -5.07
CA HIS A 249 1.87 11.41 -5.10
C HIS A 249 1.35 10.70 -6.35
N LEU A 250 0.27 11.20 -6.95
CA LEU A 250 -0.13 10.75 -8.28
C LEU A 250 0.93 11.14 -9.33
N GLY A 251 1.44 12.37 -9.26
CA GLY A 251 2.55 12.84 -10.09
C GLY A 251 3.79 11.95 -9.93
N ILE A 252 4.21 11.67 -8.69
CA ILE A 252 5.32 10.74 -8.40
C ILE A 252 5.07 9.35 -9.00
N THR A 253 3.86 8.80 -8.81
CA THR A 253 3.51 7.47 -9.32
C THR A 253 3.56 7.37 -10.85
N LEU A 254 3.19 8.45 -11.53
CA LEU A 254 3.17 8.49 -12.99
C LEU A 254 4.53 8.86 -13.60
N SER A 255 5.27 9.77 -12.95
CA SER A 255 6.50 10.35 -13.53
C SER A 255 7.76 9.57 -13.21
N PHE A 256 7.76 8.77 -12.14
CA PHE A 256 8.97 8.09 -11.65
C PHE A 256 8.86 6.58 -11.61
N ASN A 257 10.01 5.91 -11.75
CA ASN A 257 10.13 4.46 -11.64
C ASN A 257 10.10 3.94 -10.18
N ILE A 258 9.54 4.70 -9.26
CA ILE A 258 9.38 4.36 -7.84
C ILE A 258 7.91 4.34 -7.44
N TYR A 259 7.04 3.95 -8.36
CA TYR A 259 5.60 3.94 -8.16
C TYR A 259 5.12 3.17 -6.90
N PRO A 260 5.80 2.12 -6.38
CA PRO A 260 5.36 1.48 -5.14
C PRO A 260 5.32 2.46 -3.97
N PHE A 261 6.29 3.38 -3.89
CA PHE A 261 6.29 4.45 -2.91
C PHE A 261 5.10 5.40 -3.09
N GLY A 262 4.85 5.86 -4.32
CA GLY A 262 3.70 6.72 -4.62
C GLY A 262 2.37 6.07 -4.27
N LEU A 263 2.17 4.79 -4.61
CA LEU A 263 0.98 4.01 -4.25
C LEU A 263 0.84 3.86 -2.73
N GLY A 264 1.94 3.56 -2.02
CA GLY A 264 1.97 3.46 -0.57
C GLY A 264 1.52 4.76 0.12
N MET A 265 1.92 5.91 -0.44
CA MET A 265 1.48 7.22 0.06
C MET A 265 0.00 7.49 -0.28
N LEU A 266 -0.45 7.14 -1.50
CA LEU A 266 -1.83 7.34 -1.95
C LEU A 266 -2.86 6.64 -1.07
N ILE A 267 -2.55 5.49 -0.48
CA ILE A 267 -3.50 4.79 0.40
C ILE A 267 -3.90 5.59 1.64
N PHE A 268 -3.03 6.47 2.15
CA PHE A 268 -3.36 7.32 3.30
C PHE A 268 -4.49 8.31 3.04
N TYR A 269 -4.80 8.62 1.77
CA TYR A 269 -5.88 9.55 1.45
C TYR A 269 -7.24 9.03 1.86
N PHE A 270 -7.44 7.72 1.94
CA PHE A 270 -8.66 7.16 2.53
C PHE A 270 -8.86 7.58 3.98
N LEU A 271 -7.77 7.89 4.71
CA LEU A 271 -7.83 8.41 6.08
C LEU A 271 -8.04 9.94 6.12
N LEU A 272 -7.63 10.65 5.07
CA LEU A 272 -7.73 12.10 4.96
C LEU A 272 -9.05 12.60 4.38
N VAL A 273 -9.78 11.78 3.62
CA VAL A 273 -11.09 12.14 3.06
C VAL A 273 -12.03 12.64 4.16
N PRO A 274 -12.69 13.81 4.01
CA PRO A 274 -13.65 14.32 4.98
C PRO A 274 -14.75 13.30 5.29
N PHE A 275 -15.06 13.07 6.56
CA PHE A 275 -16.04 12.05 6.97
C PHE A 275 -17.43 12.26 6.35
N SER A 276 -17.81 13.51 6.09
CA SER A 276 -19.07 13.83 5.39
C SER A 276 -19.07 13.37 3.93
N TRP A 277 -17.90 13.27 3.29
CA TRP A 277 -17.80 12.79 1.92
C TRP A 277 -18.09 11.31 1.81
N TRP A 278 -17.66 10.49 2.77
CA TRP A 278 -18.01 9.08 2.80
C TRP A 278 -19.52 8.86 2.77
N ARG A 279 -20.26 9.66 3.55
CA ARG A 279 -21.73 9.63 3.53
C ARG A 279 -22.30 10.08 2.18
N ARG A 280 -21.77 11.18 1.60
CA ARG A 280 -22.23 11.67 0.30
C ARG A 280 -21.92 10.68 -0.83
N ILE A 281 -20.73 10.10 -0.85
CA ILE A 281 -20.32 9.06 -1.81
C ILE A 281 -21.22 7.85 -1.66
N GLY A 282 -21.40 7.35 -0.44
CA GLY A 282 -22.32 6.25 -0.16
C GLY A 282 -23.73 6.51 -0.68
N ASN A 283 -24.30 7.67 -0.37
CA ASN A 283 -25.64 8.05 -0.84
C ASN A 283 -25.75 8.18 -2.38
N LYS A 284 -24.67 8.58 -3.06
CA LYS A 284 -24.64 8.63 -4.55
C LYS A 284 -24.48 7.26 -5.17
N LEU A 285 -23.76 6.34 -4.51
CA LEU A 285 -23.53 4.98 -5.00
C LEU A 285 -24.72 4.05 -4.73
N ILE A 286 -25.47 4.30 -3.66
CA ILE A 286 -26.68 3.55 -3.35
C ILE A 286 -27.71 3.76 -4.45
N ALA A 287 -28.28 2.65 -4.95
CA ALA A 287 -29.32 2.67 -5.96
C ALA A 287 -30.55 3.42 -5.43
N LYS A 288 -30.99 4.46 -6.16
CA LYS A 288 -32.19 5.25 -5.80
C LYS A 288 -33.43 4.37 -5.80
N GLU A 289 -33.51 3.45 -6.75
CA GLU A 289 -34.57 2.47 -6.87
C GLU A 289 -33.98 1.06 -6.81
N LYS A 290 -34.64 0.19 -6.08
CA LYS A 290 -34.26 -1.21 -6.03
C LYS A 290 -34.51 -1.86 -7.40
N SER A 291 -33.55 -2.64 -7.85
CA SER A 291 -33.61 -3.31 -9.15
C SER A 291 -34.18 -4.72 -9.06
N LEU A 292 -34.24 -5.27 -7.86
CA LEU A 292 -34.74 -6.62 -7.59
C LEU A 292 -35.31 -6.67 -6.17
N ILE A 293 -36.45 -7.32 -5.99
CA ILE A 293 -37.05 -7.67 -4.69
C ILE A 293 -36.84 -9.15 -4.49
N VAL A 294 -36.27 -9.54 -3.35
CA VAL A 294 -35.98 -10.95 -3.04
C VAL A 294 -36.83 -11.37 -1.83
N PHE A 295 -37.62 -12.43 -1.99
CA PHE A 295 -38.45 -12.98 -0.94
C PHE A 295 -37.82 -14.21 -0.33
N TYR A 296 -37.71 -14.23 1.00
CA TYR A 296 -37.06 -15.30 1.74
C TYR A 296 -37.92 -15.76 2.93
N ASP A 297 -37.70 -17.01 3.33
CA ASP A 297 -38.37 -17.58 4.52
C ASP A 297 -37.64 -17.09 5.80
N GLN A 298 -38.30 -16.24 6.60
CA GLN A 298 -37.78 -15.70 7.84
C GLN A 298 -37.62 -16.76 8.93
N GLN A 299 -38.41 -17.84 8.90
CA GLN A 299 -38.35 -18.92 9.89
C GLN A 299 -37.22 -19.92 9.60
N CYS A 300 -36.54 -19.76 8.47
CA CYS A 300 -35.40 -20.59 8.07
C CYS A 300 -34.08 -19.95 8.43
N PRO A 301 -33.30 -20.52 9.36
CA PRO A 301 -31.98 -19.97 9.73
C PRO A 301 -31.01 -19.88 8.57
N LEU A 302 -31.05 -20.85 7.64
CA LEU A 302 -30.21 -20.86 6.44
C LEU A 302 -30.56 -19.70 5.51
N CYS A 303 -31.86 -19.42 5.31
CA CYS A 303 -32.33 -18.31 4.49
C CYS A 303 -31.89 -16.96 5.07
N ASN A 304 -31.99 -16.78 6.39
CA ASN A 304 -31.53 -15.58 7.07
C ASN A 304 -30.01 -15.37 6.90
N ARG A 305 -29.22 -16.43 7.05
CA ARG A 305 -27.76 -16.37 6.80
C ARG A 305 -27.45 -16.00 5.36
N THR A 306 -28.18 -16.58 4.41
CA THR A 306 -28.03 -16.26 2.97
C THR A 306 -28.32 -14.78 2.71
N VAL A 307 -29.40 -14.25 3.26
CA VAL A 307 -29.76 -12.83 3.12
C VAL A 307 -28.68 -11.93 3.75
N LEU A 308 -28.14 -12.30 4.92
CA LEU A 308 -27.04 -11.57 5.54
C LEU A 308 -25.79 -11.53 4.65
N ILE A 309 -25.41 -12.65 4.03
CA ILE A 309 -24.29 -12.73 3.09
C ILE A 309 -24.54 -11.86 1.88
N LEU A 310 -25.68 -12.03 1.22
CA LEU A 310 -26.04 -11.29 0.02
C LEU A 310 -26.12 -9.78 0.28
N ASN A 311 -26.74 -9.38 1.40
CA ASN A 311 -26.83 -7.98 1.80
C ASN A 311 -25.45 -7.38 2.18
N HIS A 312 -24.53 -8.19 2.71
CA HIS A 312 -23.17 -7.74 3.00
C HIS A 312 -22.40 -7.38 1.72
N PHE A 313 -22.59 -8.18 0.66
CA PHE A 313 -21.99 -7.94 -0.64
C PHE A 313 -22.78 -6.95 -1.51
N ASP A 314 -24.03 -6.62 -1.21
CA ASP A 314 -24.79 -5.60 -1.95
C ASP A 314 -24.36 -4.17 -1.52
N ILE A 315 -23.14 -3.79 -1.92
CA ILE A 315 -22.53 -2.50 -1.60
C ILE A 315 -23.38 -1.34 -2.12
N PHE A 316 -23.98 -1.51 -3.29
CA PHE A 316 -24.81 -0.48 -3.94
C PHE A 316 -26.27 -0.49 -3.50
N ARG A 317 -26.65 -1.41 -2.61
CA ARG A 317 -28.02 -1.55 -2.11
C ARG A 317 -29.06 -1.67 -3.25
N CYS A 318 -28.72 -2.47 -4.25
CA CYS A 318 -29.58 -2.68 -5.42
C CYS A 318 -30.78 -3.60 -5.14
N ILE A 319 -30.73 -4.40 -4.06
CA ILE A 319 -31.69 -5.45 -3.74
C ILE A 319 -32.54 -5.07 -2.52
N ASP A 320 -33.81 -5.38 -2.54
CA ASP A 320 -34.73 -5.29 -1.41
C ASP A 320 -35.09 -6.70 -0.93
N PHE A 321 -34.72 -7.05 0.29
CA PHE A 321 -35.00 -8.36 0.89
C PHE A 321 -36.26 -8.27 1.73
N LYS A 322 -37.26 -9.09 1.40
CA LYS A 322 -38.55 -9.11 2.08
C LYS A 322 -38.90 -10.50 2.61
N ASN A 323 -39.52 -10.53 3.77
CA ASN A 323 -40.09 -11.74 4.33
C ASN A 323 -41.25 -12.24 3.45
N ALA A 324 -41.13 -13.46 2.93
CA ALA A 324 -42.15 -14.04 2.04
C ALA A 324 -43.50 -14.20 2.73
N GLN A 325 -43.53 -14.61 4.01
CA GLN A 325 -44.77 -14.83 4.76
C GLN A 325 -45.62 -13.55 4.90
N GLN A 326 -44.97 -12.40 4.99
CA GLN A 326 -45.65 -11.13 5.28
C GLN A 326 -45.93 -10.31 4.02
N TYR A 327 -45.03 -10.36 3.05
CA TYR A 327 -45.02 -9.40 1.94
C TYR A 327 -45.35 -10.03 0.57
N ALA A 328 -45.23 -11.36 0.37
CA ALA A 328 -45.41 -11.96 -0.95
C ALA A 328 -46.83 -11.75 -1.52
N ALA A 329 -47.86 -11.84 -0.67
CA ALA A 329 -49.25 -11.65 -1.09
C ALA A 329 -49.56 -10.22 -1.59
N GLN A 330 -48.71 -9.24 -1.31
CA GLN A 330 -48.87 -7.86 -1.79
C GLN A 330 -48.47 -7.68 -3.26
N TYR A 331 -47.86 -8.71 -3.86
CA TYR A 331 -47.33 -8.64 -5.23
C TYR A 331 -48.17 -9.55 -6.14
N PRO A 332 -48.93 -8.99 -7.12
CA PRO A 332 -49.79 -9.77 -8.00
C PRO A 332 -49.09 -10.91 -8.75
N ALA A 333 -47.80 -10.68 -9.11
CA ALA A 333 -47.01 -11.70 -9.80
C ALA A 333 -46.73 -12.96 -8.95
N LEU A 334 -46.88 -12.89 -7.63
CA LEU A 334 -46.67 -14.00 -6.69
C LEU A 334 -48.00 -14.54 -6.12
N ALA A 335 -49.13 -13.86 -6.37
CA ALA A 335 -50.43 -14.21 -5.79
C ALA A 335 -50.93 -15.60 -6.19
N ASN A 336 -50.53 -16.10 -7.37
CA ASN A 336 -50.90 -17.41 -7.88
C ASN A 336 -49.99 -18.55 -7.41
N ILE A 337 -48.96 -18.25 -6.61
CA ILE A 337 -48.02 -19.25 -6.09
C ILE A 337 -48.45 -19.60 -4.67
N ASP A 338 -48.70 -20.88 -4.45
CA ASP A 338 -49.03 -21.38 -3.12
C ASP A 338 -47.98 -21.02 -2.08
N GLN A 339 -48.43 -20.68 -0.88
CA GLN A 339 -47.55 -20.24 0.20
C GLN A 339 -46.49 -21.29 0.59
N GLN A 340 -46.87 -22.58 0.55
CA GLN A 340 -45.88 -23.63 0.83
C GLN A 340 -44.78 -23.67 -0.24
N THR A 341 -45.17 -23.54 -1.51
CA THR A 341 -44.26 -23.48 -2.65
C THR A 341 -43.36 -22.27 -2.58
N LEU A 342 -43.89 -21.08 -2.25
CA LEU A 342 -43.09 -19.85 -2.02
C LEU A 342 -42.01 -20.00 -0.95
N LEU A 343 -42.26 -20.85 0.04
CA LEU A 343 -41.33 -21.09 1.13
C LEU A 343 -40.34 -22.25 0.83
N THR A 344 -40.49 -22.94 -0.32
CA THR A 344 -39.52 -23.99 -0.73
C THR A 344 -38.25 -23.39 -1.36
N ASP A 345 -38.34 -22.20 -1.95
CA ASP A 345 -37.24 -21.55 -2.66
C ASP A 345 -37.01 -20.10 -2.23
N LEU A 346 -35.91 -19.55 -2.69
CA LEU A 346 -35.70 -18.12 -2.71
C LEU A 346 -36.29 -17.57 -4.00
N TYR A 347 -37.25 -16.65 -3.89
CA TYR A 347 -37.90 -16.02 -5.04
C TYR A 347 -37.41 -14.60 -5.24
N ALA A 348 -37.37 -14.15 -6.50
CA ALA A 348 -37.09 -12.75 -6.81
C ALA A 348 -38.07 -12.21 -7.85
N LEU A 349 -38.35 -10.90 -7.73
CA LEU A 349 -39.23 -10.14 -8.64
C LEU A 349 -38.45 -8.96 -9.19
N ASP A 350 -38.35 -8.85 -10.52
CA ASP A 350 -37.71 -7.70 -11.15
C ASP A 350 -38.73 -6.55 -11.42
N LYS A 351 -38.24 -5.42 -11.91
CA LYS A 351 -39.06 -4.24 -12.23
C LYS A 351 -40.06 -4.49 -13.37
N GLN A 352 -39.84 -5.51 -14.20
CA GLN A 352 -40.71 -5.91 -15.29
C GLN A 352 -41.80 -6.91 -14.86
N GLY A 353 -41.84 -7.25 -13.58
CA GLY A 353 -42.82 -8.23 -13.06
C GLY A 353 -42.41 -9.69 -13.31
N ARG A 354 -41.21 -9.98 -13.77
CA ARG A 354 -40.74 -11.36 -14.00
C ARG A 354 -40.34 -11.98 -12.68
N VAL A 355 -40.80 -13.20 -12.45
CA VAL A 355 -40.51 -13.98 -11.26
C VAL A 355 -39.36 -14.96 -11.53
N TYR A 356 -38.43 -15.04 -10.63
CA TYR A 356 -37.31 -15.98 -10.64
C TYR A 356 -37.36 -16.82 -9.37
N SER A 357 -36.93 -18.09 -9.44
CA SER A 357 -36.87 -18.98 -8.29
C SER A 357 -35.55 -19.76 -8.23
N GLY A 358 -35.17 -20.22 -7.05
CA GLY A 358 -34.02 -21.08 -6.86
C GLY A 358 -32.71 -20.43 -7.33
N VAL A 359 -31.92 -21.14 -8.17
CA VAL A 359 -30.64 -20.68 -8.68
C VAL A 359 -30.78 -19.44 -9.56
N ASP A 360 -31.86 -19.30 -10.31
CA ASP A 360 -32.09 -18.12 -11.15
C ASP A 360 -32.22 -16.85 -10.33
N THR A 361 -32.77 -16.94 -9.12
CA THR A 361 -32.74 -15.83 -8.16
C THR A 361 -31.31 -15.40 -7.81
N TYR A 362 -30.40 -16.33 -7.54
CA TYR A 362 -28.99 -16.00 -7.26
C TYR A 362 -28.31 -15.39 -8.47
N ILE A 363 -28.53 -15.92 -9.66
CA ILE A 363 -28.00 -15.34 -10.91
C ILE A 363 -28.48 -13.89 -11.04
N GLN A 364 -29.76 -13.61 -10.86
CA GLN A 364 -30.28 -12.24 -10.95
C GLN A 364 -29.72 -11.33 -9.84
N ILE A 365 -29.58 -11.81 -8.62
CA ILE A 365 -28.96 -11.08 -7.52
C ILE A 365 -27.55 -10.64 -7.91
N LEU A 366 -26.70 -11.57 -8.37
CA LEU A 366 -25.32 -11.30 -8.76
C LEU A 366 -25.24 -10.32 -9.94
N LEU A 367 -26.09 -10.49 -10.96
CA LEU A 367 -26.16 -9.57 -12.10
C LEU A 367 -26.57 -8.14 -11.68
N LYS A 368 -27.50 -7.99 -10.74
CA LYS A 368 -27.95 -6.68 -10.25
C LYS A 368 -26.95 -6.02 -9.28
N MET A 369 -26.09 -6.78 -8.63
CA MET A 369 -25.00 -6.25 -7.78
C MET A 369 -23.87 -5.58 -8.57
N ARG A 370 -23.95 -5.43 -9.88
CA ARG A 370 -23.03 -4.76 -10.79
C ARG A 370 -21.61 -5.36 -10.80
N TYR A 371 -20.81 -5.15 -9.76
CA TYR A 371 -19.42 -5.64 -9.68
C TYR A 371 -19.32 -7.18 -9.57
N LEU A 372 -20.40 -7.86 -9.16
CA LEU A 372 -20.51 -9.32 -9.17
C LEU A 372 -21.21 -9.86 -10.44
N ALA A 373 -21.59 -8.99 -11.37
CA ALA A 373 -22.23 -9.42 -12.62
C ALA A 373 -21.42 -10.46 -13.42
N PRO A 374 -20.07 -10.38 -13.52
CA PRO A 374 -19.30 -11.44 -14.17
C PRO A 374 -19.50 -12.82 -13.53
N VAL A 375 -19.59 -12.89 -12.20
CA VAL A 375 -19.87 -14.15 -11.48
C VAL A 375 -21.28 -14.65 -11.79
N GLY A 376 -22.25 -13.74 -11.86
CA GLY A 376 -23.62 -14.05 -12.27
C GLY A 376 -23.71 -14.60 -13.69
N LEU A 377 -22.95 -14.04 -14.64
CA LEU A 377 -22.84 -14.53 -16.01
C LEU A 377 -22.27 -15.95 -16.06
N VAL A 378 -21.17 -16.20 -15.34
CA VAL A 378 -20.57 -17.54 -15.27
C VAL A 378 -21.54 -18.55 -14.66
N LEU A 379 -22.23 -18.19 -13.56
CA LEU A 379 -23.22 -19.04 -12.93
C LEU A 379 -24.42 -19.35 -13.87
N GLY A 380 -24.72 -18.45 -14.80
CA GLY A 380 -25.75 -18.58 -15.81
C GLY A 380 -25.42 -19.53 -16.98
N LEU A 381 -24.14 -19.94 -17.14
CA LEU A 381 -23.73 -20.85 -18.21
C LEU A 381 -24.43 -22.23 -18.07
N PRO A 382 -24.91 -22.85 -19.16
CA PRO A 382 -25.78 -24.04 -19.11
C PRO A 382 -25.28 -25.16 -18.20
N GLY A 383 -24.06 -25.62 -18.34
CA GLY A 383 -23.49 -26.71 -17.50
C GLY A 383 -23.32 -26.31 -16.04
N ILE A 384 -22.83 -25.08 -15.78
CA ILE A 384 -22.62 -24.55 -14.42
C ILE A 384 -23.95 -24.34 -13.73
N ARG A 385 -24.94 -23.78 -14.44
CA ARG A 385 -26.31 -23.59 -13.91
C ARG A 385 -26.97 -24.90 -13.51
N GLN A 386 -26.85 -25.95 -14.34
CA GLN A 386 -27.39 -27.27 -14.03
C GLN A 386 -26.75 -27.88 -12.77
N PHE A 387 -25.41 -27.82 -12.68
CA PHE A 387 -24.68 -28.28 -11.50
C PHE A 387 -25.10 -27.49 -10.25
N ALA A 388 -25.13 -26.16 -10.35
CA ALA A 388 -25.57 -25.28 -9.26
C ALA A 388 -27.02 -25.59 -8.82
N THR A 389 -27.92 -25.87 -9.77
CA THR A 389 -29.31 -26.23 -9.47
C THR A 389 -29.40 -27.55 -8.71
N ALA A 390 -28.64 -28.57 -9.09
CA ALA A 390 -28.59 -29.85 -8.37
C ALA A 390 -28.08 -29.67 -6.92
N LYS A 391 -27.00 -28.89 -6.73
CA LYS A 391 -26.46 -28.56 -5.39
C LYS A 391 -27.42 -27.74 -4.57
N TYR A 392 -28.05 -26.73 -5.18
CA TYR A 392 -29.05 -25.91 -4.51
C TYR A 392 -30.23 -26.75 -4.01
N ARG A 393 -30.79 -27.66 -4.84
CA ARG A 393 -31.90 -28.56 -4.43
C ARG A 393 -31.50 -29.40 -3.22
N ALA A 394 -30.32 -30.05 -3.27
CA ALA A 394 -29.84 -30.89 -2.17
C ALA A 394 -29.79 -30.10 -0.84
N ILE A 395 -29.43 -28.82 -0.88
CA ILE A 395 -29.37 -27.96 0.30
C ILE A 395 -30.77 -27.45 0.66
N ALA A 396 -31.56 -27.02 -0.31
CA ALA A 396 -32.88 -26.42 -0.08
C ALA A 396 -33.86 -27.46 0.52
N ASP A 397 -33.82 -28.70 0.06
CA ASP A 397 -34.69 -29.77 0.54
C ASP A 397 -34.32 -30.30 1.92
N SER A 398 -33.07 -30.13 2.35
CA SER A 398 -32.57 -30.55 3.68
C SER A 398 -32.69 -29.49 4.79
N ARG A 399 -33.20 -28.30 4.47
CA ARG A 399 -33.25 -27.20 5.45
C ARG A 399 -34.32 -27.37 6.52
N LEU A 400 -33.96 -27.06 7.75
CA LEU A 400 -34.85 -27.06 8.89
C LEU A 400 -35.59 -25.71 9.00
N ARG A 401 -36.87 -25.74 9.31
CA ARG A 401 -37.67 -24.59 9.70
C ARG A 401 -37.87 -24.63 11.21
N LEU A 402 -37.49 -23.54 11.87
CA LEU A 402 -37.71 -23.38 13.31
C LEU A 402 -38.73 -22.28 13.54
N PRO A 403 -39.75 -22.48 14.36
CA PRO A 403 -40.69 -21.41 14.70
C PRO A 403 -39.90 -20.24 15.33
N CYS A 404 -40.04 -19.07 14.72
CA CYS A 404 -39.42 -17.85 15.23
C CYS A 404 -40.22 -17.33 16.42
N THR A 405 -39.66 -17.32 17.60
CA THR A 405 -40.24 -16.68 18.79
C THR A 405 -39.92 -15.17 18.79
N GLU A 406 -40.57 -14.38 19.62
CA GLU A 406 -40.38 -12.92 19.73
C GLU A 406 -38.87 -12.53 19.96
N THR A 407 -38.07 -13.43 20.53
CA THR A 407 -36.61 -13.26 20.70
C THR A 407 -35.82 -13.22 19.39
N CYS A 408 -36.40 -13.64 18.26
CA CYS A 408 -35.77 -13.54 16.94
C CYS A 408 -35.62 -12.09 16.43
N LEU A 409 -36.38 -11.17 17.00
CA LEU A 409 -36.40 -9.75 16.62
C LEU A 409 -35.45 -8.88 17.48
N VAL A 410 -34.74 -9.47 18.42
CA VAL A 410 -33.81 -8.72 19.27
C VAL A 410 -32.70 -8.16 18.38
N SER A 411 -32.65 -6.84 18.31
CA SER A 411 -31.52 -6.09 17.77
C SER A 411 -30.24 -6.55 18.47
N ALA A 412 -29.55 -7.50 17.85
CA ALA A 412 -28.22 -7.86 18.30
C ALA A 412 -27.30 -6.69 17.98
N ALA A 413 -27.00 -5.88 18.99
CA ALA A 413 -25.84 -5.04 18.93
C ALA A 413 -24.66 -5.98 18.62
N LEU A 414 -24.02 -5.77 17.46
CA LEU A 414 -22.81 -6.52 17.13
C LEU A 414 -21.84 -6.34 18.29
N PRO A 415 -21.38 -7.41 18.95
CA PRO A 415 -20.39 -7.27 19.99
C PRO A 415 -19.22 -6.53 19.37
N ASP A 416 -18.90 -5.37 19.95
CA ASP A 416 -17.78 -4.58 19.48
C ASP A 416 -16.52 -5.43 19.59
N ASN A 417 -16.00 -5.84 18.46
CA ASN A 417 -14.60 -6.08 18.15
C ASN A 417 -13.78 -7.06 18.95
N THR A 418 -12.57 -7.20 18.45
CA THR A 418 -11.44 -7.87 19.06
C THR A 418 -11.37 -7.53 20.56
N TRP A 419 -10.99 -8.50 21.38
CA TRP A 419 -10.80 -8.35 22.82
C TRP A 419 -10.00 -7.08 23.18
N TYR A 420 -9.06 -6.66 22.33
CA TYR A 420 -8.21 -5.50 22.51
C TYR A 420 -9.00 -4.18 22.47
N HIS A 421 -9.85 -3.98 21.45
CA HIS A 421 -10.67 -2.76 21.37
C HIS A 421 -11.67 -2.67 22.51
N ARG A 422 -12.28 -3.79 22.92
CA ARG A 422 -13.15 -3.86 24.11
C ARG A 422 -12.39 -3.47 25.36
N TYR A 423 -11.18 -3.99 25.52
CA TYR A 423 -10.32 -3.66 26.65
C TYR A 423 -9.97 -2.17 26.71
N LEU A 424 -9.58 -1.56 25.57
CA LEU A 424 -9.30 -0.13 25.50
C LEU A 424 -10.53 0.72 25.81
N GLU A 425 -11.70 0.37 25.29
CA GLU A 425 -12.96 1.07 25.57
C GLU A 425 -13.38 0.94 27.04
N GLN A 426 -13.21 -0.23 27.63
CA GLN A 426 -13.48 -0.45 29.07
C GLN A 426 -12.56 0.40 29.94
N ILE A 427 -11.25 0.42 29.67
CA ILE A 427 -10.31 1.26 30.43
C ILE A 427 -10.62 2.74 30.25
N ALA A 428 -10.94 3.16 29.02
CA ALA A 428 -11.30 4.54 28.73
C ALA A 428 -12.56 4.97 29.49
N ALA A 429 -13.55 4.10 29.59
CA ALA A 429 -14.78 4.35 30.33
C ALA A 429 -14.56 4.35 31.85
N GLN A 430 -13.83 3.37 32.40
CA GLN A 430 -13.61 3.22 33.81
C GLN A 430 -12.61 4.24 34.40
N LYS A 431 -11.53 4.54 33.66
CA LYS A 431 -10.42 5.39 34.13
C LYS A 431 -9.99 6.42 33.06
N PRO A 432 -10.87 7.35 32.64
CA PRO A 432 -10.61 8.23 31.50
C PRO A 432 -9.36 9.10 31.65
N LYS A 433 -9.11 9.64 32.84
CA LYS A 433 -7.91 10.45 33.14
C LYS A 433 -6.61 9.64 33.05
N ALA A 434 -6.62 8.40 33.52
CA ALA A 434 -5.44 7.52 33.43
C ALA A 434 -5.19 7.07 31.99
N PHE A 435 -6.25 6.73 31.28
CA PHE A 435 -6.19 6.37 29.85
C PHE A 435 -5.66 7.51 29.00
N SER A 436 -6.21 8.72 29.13
CA SER A 436 -5.75 9.89 28.38
C SER A 436 -4.27 10.22 28.63
N ARG A 437 -3.81 10.08 29.89
CA ARG A 437 -2.38 10.25 30.22
C ARG A 437 -1.49 9.19 29.58
N LYS A 438 -1.95 7.93 29.47
CA LYS A 438 -1.20 6.86 28.77
C LYS A 438 -1.10 7.14 27.27
N LEU A 439 -2.20 7.56 26.62
CA LEU A 439 -2.18 7.98 25.22
C LEU A 439 -1.20 9.12 24.97
N ALA A 440 -1.21 10.13 25.83
CA ALA A 440 -0.28 11.26 25.73
C ALA A 440 1.18 10.82 25.88
N LYS A 441 1.49 9.90 26.81
CA LYS A 441 2.84 9.35 26.97
C LYS A 441 3.30 8.60 25.71
N ILE A 442 2.46 7.74 25.13
CA ILE A 442 2.76 7.02 23.87
C ILE A 442 3.05 8.01 22.76
N PHE A 443 2.20 9.02 22.59
CA PHE A 443 2.40 10.04 21.57
C PHE A 443 3.70 10.83 21.78
N ILE A 444 4.02 11.21 23.01
CA ILE A 444 5.27 11.90 23.35
C ILE A 444 6.49 11.02 23.03
N VAL A 445 6.43 9.72 23.32
CA VAL A 445 7.52 8.80 22.96
C VAL A 445 7.71 8.77 21.45
N LEU A 446 6.64 8.61 20.65
CA LEU A 446 6.74 8.64 19.19
C LEU A 446 7.33 9.97 18.67
N LEU A 447 6.92 11.10 19.26
CA LEU A 447 7.48 12.41 18.94
C LEU A 447 8.97 12.51 19.29
N LEU A 448 9.38 12.00 20.45
CA LEU A 448 10.79 12.00 20.87
C LEU A 448 11.65 11.10 19.96
N LEU A 449 11.13 9.96 19.51
CA LEU A 449 11.82 9.10 18.55
C LEU A 449 12.03 9.83 17.22
N GLN A 450 11.01 10.54 16.72
CA GLN A 450 11.16 11.34 15.50
C GLN A 450 12.15 12.50 15.71
N LEU A 451 12.07 13.21 16.82
CA LEU A 451 13.01 14.29 17.13
C LEU A 451 14.45 13.78 17.24
N ASN A 452 14.66 12.60 17.83
CA ASN A 452 15.97 11.97 17.87
C ASN A 452 16.50 11.71 16.45
N SER A 453 15.68 11.16 15.56
CA SER A 453 16.02 10.93 14.16
C SER A 453 16.38 12.24 13.45
N THR A 454 15.52 13.24 13.57
CA THR A 454 15.70 14.57 12.95
C THR A 454 16.95 15.27 13.45
N ILE A 455 17.23 15.25 14.77
CA ILE A 455 18.43 15.88 15.34
C ILE A 455 19.68 15.13 14.91
N HIS A 456 19.68 13.81 14.98
CA HIS A 456 20.86 13.00 14.64
C HIS A 456 21.30 13.20 13.18
N TYR A 457 20.37 13.03 12.23
CA TYR A 457 20.70 13.13 10.81
C TYR A 457 20.50 14.52 10.24
N GLY A 458 19.45 15.24 10.61
CA GLY A 458 19.14 16.56 10.07
C GLY A 458 20.04 17.68 10.57
N PHE A 459 20.66 17.49 11.74
CA PHE A 459 21.56 18.52 12.30
C PHE A 459 22.97 17.98 12.57
N ILE A 460 23.15 16.94 13.39
CA ILE A 460 24.49 16.49 13.78
C ILE A 460 25.25 16.01 12.55
N TYR A 461 24.67 15.11 11.77
CA TYR A 461 25.31 14.58 10.56
C TYR A 461 25.45 15.65 9.47
N ARG A 462 24.40 16.41 9.19
CA ARG A 462 24.40 17.41 8.11
C ARG A 462 25.31 18.61 8.34
N LEU A 463 25.46 19.03 9.58
CA LEU A 463 26.36 20.12 9.95
C LEU A 463 27.77 19.62 10.23
N HIS A 464 28.05 18.33 9.98
CA HIS A 464 29.38 17.71 10.23
C HIS A 464 29.88 17.95 11.64
N ILE A 465 28.99 17.92 12.65
CA ILE A 465 29.36 18.15 14.05
C ILE A 465 30.25 16.99 14.52
N ASP A 466 31.47 17.30 14.89
CA ASP A 466 32.41 16.31 15.45
C ASP A 466 31.98 15.91 16.86
N THR A 467 31.35 14.75 16.97
CA THR A 467 30.91 14.20 18.26
C THR A 467 32.01 13.49 19.03
N LYS A 468 33.19 13.26 18.42
CA LYS A 468 34.31 12.57 19.06
C LYS A 468 35.21 13.49 19.90
N GLN A 469 34.91 14.78 19.95
CA GLN A 469 35.65 15.76 20.75
C GLN A 469 35.65 15.45 22.26
N SER A 470 34.63 14.76 22.78
CA SER A 470 34.60 14.30 24.17
C SER A 470 33.95 12.92 24.28
N ALA A 471 34.33 12.17 25.33
CA ALA A 471 33.75 10.87 25.62
C ALA A 471 32.21 10.95 25.85
N ILE A 472 31.72 12.07 26.40
CA ILE A 472 30.29 12.28 26.65
C ILE A 472 29.55 12.48 25.34
N THR A 473 30.02 13.33 24.43
CA THR A 473 29.39 13.58 23.15
C THR A 473 29.39 12.33 22.26
N ASP A 474 30.49 11.56 22.27
CA ASP A 474 30.56 10.28 21.55
C ASP A 474 29.56 9.24 22.12
N ALA A 475 29.50 9.12 23.44
CA ALA A 475 28.53 8.23 24.09
C ALA A 475 27.06 8.62 23.78
N LEU A 476 26.74 9.91 23.78
CA LEU A 476 25.40 10.41 23.44
C LEU A 476 25.07 10.16 21.96
N ALA A 477 26.02 10.35 21.05
CA ALA A 477 25.85 10.08 19.62
C ALA A 477 25.61 8.58 19.37
N LYS A 478 26.37 7.70 20.04
CA LYS A 478 26.17 6.25 19.98
C LYS A 478 24.80 5.83 20.54
N ALA A 479 24.39 6.39 21.67
CA ALA A 479 23.06 6.14 22.25
C ALA A 479 21.94 6.63 21.31
N SER A 480 22.05 7.82 20.75
CA SER A 480 21.13 8.37 19.77
C SER A 480 21.00 7.45 18.54
N ASN A 481 22.13 6.95 18.00
CA ASN A 481 22.14 6.03 16.88
C ASN A 481 21.48 4.68 17.23
N ALA A 482 21.72 4.14 18.42
CA ALA A 482 21.06 2.91 18.88
C ALA A 482 19.54 3.08 18.98
N VAL A 483 19.06 4.20 19.52
CA VAL A 483 17.64 4.55 19.55
C VAL A 483 17.07 4.65 18.13
N LEU A 484 17.82 5.27 17.22
CA LEU A 484 17.41 5.38 15.82
C LEU A 484 17.27 4.00 15.16
N MET A 485 18.25 3.11 15.31
CA MET A 485 18.18 1.75 14.76
C MET A 485 16.93 1.00 15.24
N ILE A 486 16.60 1.10 16.54
CA ILE A 486 15.40 0.50 17.10
C ILE A 486 14.13 1.15 16.51
N SER A 487 14.09 2.48 16.45
CA SER A 487 12.91 3.20 15.93
C SER A 487 12.67 2.92 14.45
N GLN A 488 13.72 2.82 13.66
CA GLN A 488 13.67 2.46 12.25
C GLN A 488 13.16 1.03 12.05
N THR A 489 13.76 0.06 12.77
CA THR A 489 13.43 -1.36 12.63
C THR A 489 11.98 -1.67 13.00
N PHE A 490 11.45 -1.07 14.09
CA PHE A 490 10.15 -1.46 14.62
C PHE A 490 9.02 -0.46 14.34
N TRP A 491 9.29 0.81 14.12
CA TRP A 491 8.25 1.83 13.91
C TRP A 491 8.36 2.54 12.56
N GLY A 492 9.38 2.20 11.76
CA GLY A 492 9.63 2.88 10.50
C GLY A 492 9.98 4.37 10.68
N ILE A 493 10.32 4.80 11.91
CA ILE A 493 10.75 6.17 12.20
C ILE A 493 12.24 6.26 11.93
N SER A 494 12.58 6.93 10.85
CA SER A 494 13.97 7.11 10.38
C SER A 494 14.11 8.49 9.74
N PRO A 495 15.34 8.95 9.45
CA PRO A 495 15.51 10.10 8.61
C PRO A 495 14.91 9.83 7.24
N HIS A 496 14.09 10.75 6.77
CA HIS A 496 13.40 10.61 5.50
C HIS A 496 13.83 11.74 4.55
N PRO A 497 15.03 11.66 4.00
CA PRO A 497 15.43 12.55 2.93
C PRO A 497 14.68 12.22 1.64
N LEU A 498 13.33 12.19 1.72
CA LEU A 498 12.47 11.86 0.59
C LEU A 498 12.67 12.86 -0.53
N TYR A 499 13.06 12.33 -1.68
CA TYR A 499 13.33 13.13 -2.86
C TYR A 499 14.15 14.36 -2.49
N MET A 500 15.29 14.03 -1.86
CA MET A 500 16.40 14.61 -2.44
C MET A 500 16.73 15.93 -1.87
N HIS A 501 17.05 15.82 -0.65
CA HIS A 501 17.90 16.80 -0.08
C HIS A 501 19.01 17.11 -1.12
N ASP A 502 20.21 16.78 -0.93
CA ASP A 502 21.34 16.92 -1.85
C ASP A 502 21.61 15.70 -2.75
N HIS A 503 20.69 14.76 -2.83
CA HIS A 503 20.90 13.42 -3.40
C HIS A 503 21.20 13.44 -4.91
N PHE A 504 20.82 14.48 -5.63
CA PHE A 504 21.14 14.64 -7.05
C PHE A 504 22.32 15.60 -7.30
N GLU A 505 22.73 16.35 -6.30
CA GLU A 505 23.87 17.24 -6.44
C GLU A 505 25.14 16.39 -6.64
N GLY A 506 25.84 16.62 -7.75
CA GLY A 506 27.04 15.84 -8.13
C GLY A 506 26.77 14.53 -8.86
N TYR A 507 25.53 14.21 -9.24
CA TYR A 507 25.26 13.11 -10.14
C TYR A 507 25.54 13.53 -11.57
N ASP A 508 26.65 13.04 -12.10
CA ASP A 508 27.13 13.41 -13.41
C ASP A 508 27.23 12.21 -14.37
N ARG A 509 26.84 11.01 -13.94
CA ARG A 509 26.99 9.78 -14.71
C ARG A 509 25.94 8.73 -14.38
N ILE A 510 25.68 7.86 -15.35
CA ILE A 510 24.87 6.64 -15.20
C ILE A 510 25.58 5.46 -15.85
N LEU A 511 25.33 4.27 -15.35
CA LEU A 511 25.91 3.03 -15.83
C LEU A 511 24.84 2.12 -16.42
N ALA A 512 25.20 1.42 -17.49
CA ALA A 512 24.40 0.39 -18.12
C ALA A 512 25.28 -0.80 -18.49
N ILE A 513 24.68 -1.91 -18.90
CA ILE A 513 25.38 -3.10 -19.34
C ILE A 513 24.85 -3.51 -20.70
N THR A 514 25.75 -3.76 -21.63
CA THR A 514 25.49 -4.38 -22.92
C THR A 514 26.18 -5.74 -22.99
N TYR A 515 25.84 -6.54 -23.99
CA TYR A 515 26.50 -7.81 -24.26
C TYR A 515 26.63 -8.02 -25.77
N THR A 516 27.63 -8.77 -26.18
CA THR A 516 27.80 -9.16 -27.58
C THR A 516 27.07 -10.50 -27.81
N ASP A 517 26.12 -10.52 -28.73
CA ASP A 517 25.38 -11.73 -29.09
C ASP A 517 26.21 -12.70 -29.97
N LYS A 518 25.64 -13.85 -30.35
CA LYS A 518 26.29 -14.88 -31.16
C LYS A 518 26.64 -14.39 -32.56
N ASP A 519 25.97 -13.34 -33.03
CA ASP A 519 26.17 -12.76 -34.36
C ASP A 519 27.20 -11.61 -34.30
N GLY A 520 27.81 -11.37 -33.14
CA GLY A 520 28.76 -10.29 -32.91
C GLY A 520 28.12 -8.92 -32.81
N ILE A 521 26.80 -8.85 -32.60
CA ILE A 521 26.06 -7.60 -32.46
C ILE A 521 25.96 -7.23 -30.99
N GLU A 522 26.31 -5.98 -30.65
CA GLU A 522 26.16 -5.46 -29.31
C GLU A 522 24.68 -5.16 -29.01
N ARG A 523 24.15 -5.68 -27.90
CA ARG A 523 22.78 -5.51 -27.44
C ARG A 523 22.72 -5.03 -26.00
N TRP A 524 21.69 -4.26 -25.67
CA TRP A 524 21.44 -3.82 -24.30
C TRP A 524 20.92 -4.98 -23.45
N LEU A 525 21.53 -5.16 -22.29
CA LEU A 525 20.95 -6.02 -21.28
C LEU A 525 19.63 -5.37 -20.82
N PRO A 526 18.50 -6.12 -20.70
CA PRO A 526 17.18 -5.53 -20.40
C PRO A 526 17.07 -5.04 -18.94
N PHE A 527 18.04 -4.28 -18.48
CA PHE A 527 18.16 -3.63 -17.19
C PHE A 527 18.05 -2.11 -17.33
N VAL A 528 18.91 -1.51 -18.16
CA VAL A 528 18.92 -0.09 -18.51
C VAL A 528 18.96 0.03 -20.03
N ASN A 529 18.15 0.91 -20.61
CA ASN A 529 18.11 1.13 -22.07
C ASN A 529 19.09 2.22 -22.54
N GLU A 530 19.14 2.44 -23.86
CA GLU A 530 19.99 3.46 -24.51
C GLU A 530 19.78 4.88 -23.96
N GLN A 531 18.56 5.21 -23.55
CA GLN A 531 18.25 6.51 -22.95
C GLN A 531 18.77 6.63 -21.51
N GLY A 532 19.21 5.53 -20.88
CA GLY A 532 19.61 5.48 -19.49
C GLY A 532 18.45 5.23 -18.53
N ARG A 533 17.32 4.74 -19.03
CA ARG A 533 16.13 4.44 -18.24
C ARG A 533 16.15 3.00 -17.73
N LEU A 534 15.79 2.82 -16.48
CA LEU A 534 15.62 1.51 -15.88
C LEU A 534 14.37 0.82 -16.48
N LEU A 535 14.54 -0.43 -16.92
CA LEU A 535 13.48 -1.23 -17.58
C LEU A 535 12.83 -2.26 -16.67
N ALA A 536 13.38 -2.52 -15.49
CA ALA A 536 12.85 -3.51 -14.58
C ALA A 536 11.38 -3.22 -14.19
N PRO A 537 10.53 -4.24 -14.07
CA PRO A 537 9.11 -4.07 -13.81
C PRO A 537 8.78 -3.64 -12.35
N ASN A 538 9.63 -3.90 -11.41
CA ASN A 538 9.55 -3.33 -10.07
C ASN A 538 10.73 -2.44 -9.78
N TRP A 539 10.48 -1.27 -9.82
CA TRP A 539 11.40 -0.23 -9.70
C TRP A 539 11.83 0.06 -8.27
N GLY A 540 11.01 -0.22 -7.27
CA GLY A 540 11.33 0.01 -5.88
C GLY A 540 12.63 -0.66 -5.46
N ARG A 541 12.73 -1.98 -5.67
CA ARG A 541 13.88 -2.81 -5.25
C ARG A 541 15.09 -2.65 -6.16
N VAL A 542 14.87 -2.86 -7.45
CA VAL A 542 15.93 -2.76 -8.46
C VAL A 542 16.43 -1.32 -8.56
N HIS A 543 15.53 -0.34 -8.49
CA HIS A 543 15.89 1.06 -8.45
C HIS A 543 16.74 1.39 -7.22
N SER A 544 16.39 0.90 -6.03
CA SER A 544 17.18 1.13 -4.81
C SER A 544 18.59 0.57 -4.95
N MET A 545 18.74 -0.68 -5.45
CA MET A 545 20.04 -1.26 -5.72
C MET A 545 20.86 -0.38 -6.67
N TRP A 546 20.29 -0.01 -7.79
CA TRP A 546 21.00 0.76 -8.80
C TRP A 546 21.36 2.17 -8.32
N ALA A 547 20.41 2.89 -7.71
CA ALA A 547 20.64 4.23 -7.20
C ALA A 547 21.68 4.25 -6.07
N ASN A 548 21.62 3.29 -5.16
CA ASN A 548 22.56 3.24 -4.03
C ASN A 548 23.98 2.80 -4.41
N ILE A 549 24.18 2.19 -5.57
CA ILE A 549 25.46 1.60 -5.96
C ILE A 549 26.06 2.32 -7.16
N ALA A 550 25.27 2.54 -8.20
CA ALA A 550 25.75 2.98 -9.51
C ALA A 550 25.39 4.43 -9.85
N VAL A 551 24.46 5.04 -9.11
CA VAL A 551 24.02 6.42 -9.33
C VAL A 551 24.27 7.21 -8.04
N THR A 552 25.53 7.46 -7.73
CA THR A 552 25.98 8.16 -6.53
C THR A 552 27.27 8.91 -6.85
N PRO A 553 27.53 10.10 -6.27
CA PRO A 553 28.75 10.86 -6.51
C PRO A 553 30.02 10.06 -6.20
N ASN A 554 29.96 9.17 -5.22
CA ASN A 554 31.08 8.35 -4.76
C ASN A 554 30.76 6.87 -4.91
N ILE A 555 31.07 6.31 -6.08
CA ILE A 555 30.85 4.88 -6.38
C ILE A 555 31.91 4.05 -5.63
N ASN A 556 31.44 3.04 -4.91
CA ASN A 556 32.29 2.03 -4.28
C ASN A 556 32.51 0.87 -5.26
N ASN A 557 33.75 0.68 -5.72
CA ASN A 557 34.09 -0.33 -6.73
C ASN A 557 33.68 -1.76 -6.32
N HIS A 558 33.84 -2.16 -5.06
CA HIS A 558 33.47 -3.50 -4.61
C HIS A 558 31.94 -3.72 -4.67
N ARG A 559 31.15 -2.73 -4.25
CA ARG A 559 29.67 -2.81 -4.37
C ARG A 559 29.25 -2.81 -5.84
N LEU A 560 29.91 -2.01 -6.69
CA LEU A 560 29.63 -1.97 -8.12
C LEU A 560 29.92 -3.33 -8.78
N GLN A 561 31.07 -3.95 -8.50
CA GLN A 561 31.41 -5.29 -9.00
C GLN A 561 30.35 -6.32 -8.59
N LYS A 562 29.94 -6.31 -7.31
CA LYS A 562 28.85 -7.18 -6.83
C LYS A 562 27.53 -6.91 -7.55
N MET A 563 27.18 -5.66 -7.83
CA MET A 563 25.99 -5.31 -8.61
C MET A 563 26.10 -5.82 -10.05
N ILE A 564 27.23 -5.62 -10.74
CA ILE A 564 27.48 -6.09 -12.10
C ILE A 564 27.34 -7.63 -12.15
N MET A 565 27.95 -8.35 -11.21
CA MET A 565 27.80 -9.79 -11.07
C MET A 565 26.32 -10.19 -10.96
N LYS A 566 25.57 -9.55 -10.05
CA LYS A 566 24.14 -9.87 -9.87
C LYS A 566 23.30 -9.55 -11.11
N VAL A 567 23.54 -8.40 -11.72
CA VAL A 567 22.79 -7.94 -12.90
C VAL A 567 23.05 -8.81 -14.12
N THR A 568 24.31 -9.13 -14.41
CA THR A 568 24.69 -9.99 -15.54
C THR A 568 24.20 -11.42 -15.37
N ALA A 569 24.29 -12.02 -14.16
CA ALA A 569 23.77 -13.34 -13.88
C ALA A 569 22.25 -13.38 -14.01
N PHE A 570 21.52 -12.47 -13.36
CA PHE A 570 20.06 -12.48 -13.34
C PHE A 570 19.48 -12.27 -14.75
N TRP A 571 19.77 -11.13 -15.37
CA TRP A 571 19.21 -10.81 -16.69
C TRP A 571 19.78 -11.68 -17.79
N GLY A 572 21.04 -12.10 -17.68
CA GLY A 572 21.63 -13.03 -18.64
C GLY A 572 20.88 -14.38 -18.65
N GLN A 573 20.54 -14.92 -17.49
CA GLN A 573 19.74 -16.15 -17.37
C GLN A 573 18.29 -15.93 -17.85
N GLU A 574 17.65 -14.82 -17.47
CA GLU A 574 16.29 -14.50 -17.89
C GLU A 574 16.11 -14.44 -19.42
N ILE A 575 17.10 -13.96 -20.15
CA ILE A 575 17.08 -13.91 -21.63
C ILE A 575 17.76 -15.11 -22.29
N GLY A 576 18.17 -16.11 -21.52
CA GLY A 576 18.70 -17.37 -22.00
C GLY A 576 20.13 -17.30 -22.58
N LEU A 577 20.97 -16.38 -22.06
CA LEU A 577 22.39 -16.32 -22.47
C LEU A 577 23.20 -17.45 -21.82
N ASN A 578 24.16 -17.97 -22.57
CA ASN A 578 25.24 -18.76 -21.99
C ASN A 578 26.29 -17.80 -21.41
N LEU A 579 26.32 -17.66 -20.09
CA LEU A 579 27.18 -16.69 -19.41
C LEU A 579 28.66 -16.90 -19.73
N ASP A 580 29.15 -18.16 -19.81
CA ASP A 580 30.54 -18.48 -20.09
C ASP A 580 31.00 -18.11 -21.53
N GLN A 581 30.03 -17.94 -22.44
CA GLN A 581 30.27 -17.58 -23.84
C GLN A 581 29.90 -16.14 -24.15
N THR A 582 29.43 -15.40 -23.18
CA THR A 582 28.94 -14.03 -23.36
C THR A 582 29.93 -13.02 -22.76
N GLU A 583 30.34 -12.04 -23.54
CA GLU A 583 31.08 -10.90 -23.04
C GLU A 583 30.13 -9.74 -22.74
N PHE A 584 30.18 -9.27 -21.49
CA PHE A 584 29.39 -8.12 -21.05
C PHE A 584 30.26 -6.87 -21.03
N HIS A 585 29.73 -5.75 -21.53
CA HIS A 585 30.41 -4.47 -21.57
C HIS A 585 29.74 -3.49 -20.60
N ILE A 586 30.51 -2.90 -19.70
CA ILE A 586 30.05 -1.89 -18.77
C ILE A 586 30.13 -0.54 -19.47
N LYS A 587 28.99 0.09 -19.65
CA LYS A 587 28.81 1.38 -20.32
C LYS A 587 28.60 2.49 -19.31
N MET A 588 29.15 3.64 -19.57
CA MET A 588 28.94 4.87 -18.82
C MET A 588 28.48 5.99 -19.74
N LYS A 589 27.54 6.78 -19.27
CA LYS A 589 27.07 8.00 -19.94
C LYS A 589 27.13 9.18 -18.98
N ARG A 590 27.66 10.32 -19.44
CA ARG A 590 27.60 11.57 -18.72
C ARG A 590 26.19 12.16 -18.77
N ILE A 591 25.73 12.70 -17.66
CA ILE A 591 24.47 13.41 -17.49
C ILE A 591 24.69 14.73 -16.77
N SER A 592 23.73 15.64 -16.89
CA SER A 592 23.77 16.93 -16.18
C SER A 592 22.71 16.97 -15.10
N ALA A 593 23.09 17.43 -13.89
CA ALA A 593 22.21 17.62 -12.76
C ALA A 593 22.43 19.02 -12.12
N PRO A 594 22.11 20.12 -12.83
CA PRO A 594 22.38 21.48 -12.38
C PRO A 594 21.43 21.92 -11.28
N SER A 595 21.88 22.84 -10.44
CA SER A 595 21.04 23.52 -9.43
C SER A 595 20.19 24.67 -10.01
N THR A 596 20.45 25.04 -11.28
CA THR A 596 19.72 26.05 -12.04
C THR A 596 18.87 25.39 -13.13
N TRP A 597 17.72 25.98 -13.45
CA TRP A 597 16.84 25.44 -14.47
C TRP A 597 17.46 25.54 -15.87
N GLU A 598 17.32 24.47 -16.64
CA GLU A 598 17.70 24.37 -18.04
C GLU A 598 16.54 23.87 -18.89
N TYR A 599 16.32 24.53 -20.03
CA TYR A 599 15.33 24.09 -21.00
C TYR A 599 15.73 22.74 -21.62
N ASP A 600 14.75 21.83 -21.67
CA ASP A 600 14.84 20.51 -22.32
C ASP A 600 15.95 19.59 -21.77
N LEU A 601 16.28 19.72 -20.48
CA LEU A 601 17.33 18.96 -19.82
C LEU A 601 17.09 17.44 -19.87
N LEU A 602 15.82 16.98 -19.80
CA LEU A 602 15.51 15.56 -19.88
C LEU A 602 15.98 14.96 -21.21
N HIS A 603 15.67 15.58 -22.35
CA HIS A 603 16.09 15.09 -23.65
C HIS A 603 17.61 15.25 -23.87
N LYS A 604 18.23 16.29 -23.35
CA LYS A 604 19.69 16.42 -23.33
C LYS A 604 20.33 15.23 -22.61
N ASN A 605 19.80 14.85 -21.45
CA ASN A 605 20.29 13.71 -20.68
C ASN A 605 19.97 12.35 -21.34
N PHE A 606 18.91 12.25 -22.13
CA PHE A 606 18.65 11.06 -22.96
C PHE A 606 19.65 10.91 -24.10
N GLY A 607 20.09 12.00 -24.72
CA GLY A 607 20.90 12.03 -25.91
C GLY A 607 22.42 11.88 -25.71
N GLY A 608 22.91 11.74 -24.48
CA GLY A 608 24.35 11.61 -24.19
C GLY A 608 24.98 10.35 -24.78
N GLU A 609 26.27 10.41 -25.15
CA GLU A 609 27.02 9.27 -25.70
C GLU A 609 27.43 8.27 -24.61
N TRP A 610 27.39 6.99 -24.98
CA TRP A 610 27.83 5.90 -24.12
C TRP A 610 29.27 5.49 -24.45
N THR A 611 30.09 5.42 -23.43
CA THR A 611 31.47 4.92 -23.52
C THR A 611 31.61 3.59 -22.79
N THR A 612 32.36 2.66 -23.35
CA THR A 612 32.70 1.41 -22.64
C THR A 612 33.83 1.70 -21.67
N ILE A 613 33.61 1.40 -20.39
CA ILE A 613 34.56 1.64 -19.32
C ILE A 613 35.11 0.35 -18.69
N GLY A 614 34.59 -0.80 -19.09
CA GLY A 614 35.04 -2.09 -18.58
C GLY A 614 34.27 -3.25 -19.17
N ASN A 615 34.68 -4.46 -18.80
CA ASN A 615 34.09 -5.71 -19.27
C ASN A 615 33.86 -6.67 -18.10
N ALA A 616 32.93 -7.62 -18.29
CA ALA A 616 32.72 -8.72 -17.37
C ALA A 616 32.63 -10.05 -18.15
N LYS A 617 33.36 -11.08 -17.71
CA LYS A 617 33.40 -12.43 -18.31
C LYS A 617 33.18 -13.47 -17.23
N TRP A 618 32.31 -14.43 -17.51
CA TRP A 618 31.99 -15.54 -16.63
C TRP A 618 32.83 -16.77 -16.94
N SER A 619 33.11 -17.55 -15.90
CA SER A 619 33.72 -18.89 -15.99
C SER A 619 33.12 -19.77 -14.90
N GLY A 620 32.07 -20.50 -15.23
CA GLY A 620 31.28 -21.26 -14.28
C GLY A 620 30.55 -20.34 -13.27
N LYS A 621 30.95 -20.38 -12.00
CA LYS A 621 30.42 -19.48 -10.96
C LYS A 621 31.25 -18.23 -10.73
N ASP A 622 32.41 -18.15 -11.32
CA ASP A 622 33.31 -17.02 -11.13
C ASP A 622 33.11 -15.98 -12.24
N VAL A 623 33.18 -14.72 -11.89
CA VAL A 623 33.13 -13.61 -12.84
C VAL A 623 34.36 -12.72 -12.70
N THR A 624 35.05 -12.51 -13.79
CA THR A 624 36.15 -11.53 -13.87
C THR A 624 35.57 -10.22 -14.38
N ILE A 625 35.70 -9.17 -13.56
CA ILE A 625 35.19 -7.82 -13.90
C ILE A 625 36.41 -6.90 -13.97
N ASP A 626 36.67 -6.42 -15.17
CA ASP A 626 37.72 -5.44 -15.45
C ASP A 626 37.09 -4.04 -15.45
N LEU A 627 37.48 -3.24 -14.47
CA LEU A 627 37.03 -1.85 -14.29
C LEU A 627 38.23 -0.96 -13.94
N PRO A 628 38.19 0.34 -14.26
CA PRO A 628 39.19 1.29 -13.82
C PRO A 628 39.35 1.28 -12.30
N THR A 629 40.57 1.44 -11.85
CA THR A 629 40.92 1.42 -10.41
C THR A 629 40.13 2.46 -9.61
N ASN A 630 39.88 3.63 -10.20
CA ASN A 630 39.04 4.67 -9.61
C ASN A 630 37.98 5.14 -10.63
N ILE A 631 36.80 4.59 -10.56
CA ILE A 631 35.67 4.93 -11.43
C ILE A 631 35.17 6.37 -11.18
N ASN A 632 35.49 6.97 -10.04
CA ASN A 632 35.08 8.32 -9.70
C ASN A 632 35.94 9.39 -10.39
N GLU A 633 37.04 9.00 -11.01
CA GLU A 633 37.90 9.89 -11.80
C GLU A 633 37.50 9.92 -13.29
N LEU A 634 36.60 9.05 -13.72
CA LEU A 634 36.04 9.05 -15.07
C LEU A 634 34.92 10.07 -15.22
#